data_42ce1aedd7a12ba8242cf05df0b0befb
#
_entry.id   42ce1aedd7a12ba8242cf05df0b0befb
#
_cell.length_a   1.000
_cell.length_b   1.000
_cell.length_c   1.000
_cell.angle_alpha   90.00
_cell.angle_beta   90.00
_cell.angle_gamma   90.00
#
_symmetry.space_group_name_H-M   'P 1'
#
loop_
_entity.id
_entity.type
_entity.pdbx_description
1 polymer ?
#
loop_
_entity_poly.entity_id
_entity_poly.type
_entity_poly.pdbx_seq_one_letter_code
_entity_poly.pdbx_strand_id
1 'polypeptide(L)'
;DDDLRRGRPTVHIAFDEASAILAGDALQSLAFDVLAAAPLDAETRVQLLATLAQASGAAGMCGGQALDLAVTGGEQSLPQLQRMHALKTGALIRAAVRMGALCAGADARRLQLLDQWASALGLAFQIRDDLLDVEGSAAELGKTPGKDAEQGKPTYPALLGLEGARAALDAQAHAMTEALAALGQPAPLLAALAELTVARRS
;
A
#
# COMPACT_ATOMS: atom_id res chain seq x y z
N ASP A 1 9.28 5.74 -16.05
CA ASP A 1 8.41 6.59 -15.20
C ASP A 1 7.25 7.12 -16.03
N ASP A 2 6.09 7.35 -15.38
CA ASP A 2 4.90 7.85 -16.07
C ASP A 2 4.96 9.38 -16.21
N ASP A 3 4.58 9.87 -17.39
CA ASP A 3 4.53 11.32 -17.67
C ASP A 3 3.35 12.00 -16.94
N LEU A 4 2.27 11.24 -16.69
CA LEU A 4 1.06 11.71 -16.06
C LEU A 4 0.74 10.91 -14.79
N ARG A 5 0.25 11.60 -13.76
CA ARG A 5 -0.34 11.01 -12.57
C ARG A 5 -1.68 11.69 -12.26
N ARG A 6 -2.77 10.91 -12.22
CA ARG A 6 -4.13 11.44 -12.00
C ARG A 6 -4.49 12.56 -12.99
N GLY A 7 -4.12 12.39 -14.27
CA GLY A 7 -4.37 13.35 -15.35
C GLY A 7 -3.52 14.62 -15.31
N ARG A 8 -2.52 14.71 -14.42
CA ARG A 8 -1.61 15.88 -14.33
C ARG A 8 -0.17 15.44 -14.64
N PRO A 9 0.66 16.29 -15.25
CA PRO A 9 2.07 16.02 -15.43
C PRO A 9 2.75 15.71 -14.10
N THR A 10 3.63 14.70 -14.10
CA THR A 10 4.47 14.38 -12.94
C THR A 10 5.50 15.48 -12.73
N VAL A 11 6.10 15.56 -11.53
CA VAL A 11 7.01 16.66 -11.16
C VAL A 11 8.21 16.73 -12.10
N HIS A 12 8.79 15.58 -12.49
CA HIS A 12 9.92 15.54 -13.40
C HIS A 12 9.56 15.99 -14.83
N ILE A 13 8.31 15.87 -15.24
CA ILE A 13 7.83 16.37 -16.53
C ILE A 13 7.46 17.87 -16.45
N ALA A 14 6.81 18.29 -15.34
CA ALA A 14 6.38 19.68 -15.17
C ALA A 14 7.54 20.64 -14.88
N PHE A 15 8.62 20.14 -14.27
CA PHE A 15 9.80 20.91 -13.87
C PHE A 15 11.07 20.23 -14.40
N ASP A 16 11.71 19.36 -13.58
CA ASP A 16 12.90 18.57 -13.93
C ASP A 16 13.09 17.42 -12.92
N GLU A 17 14.03 16.49 -13.23
CA GLU A 17 14.34 15.34 -12.37
C GLU A 17 14.91 15.75 -11.01
N ALA A 18 15.77 16.76 -10.97
CA ALA A 18 16.38 17.25 -9.73
C ALA A 18 15.32 17.80 -8.78
N SER A 19 14.39 18.60 -9.30
CA SER A 19 13.24 19.10 -8.54
C SER A 19 12.34 17.98 -8.01
N ALA A 20 12.12 16.92 -8.81
CA ALA A 20 11.32 15.77 -8.39
C ALA A 20 11.99 15.01 -7.23
N ILE A 21 13.30 14.76 -7.32
CA ILE A 21 14.08 14.08 -6.26
C ILE A 21 14.08 14.91 -4.98
N LEU A 22 14.46 16.21 -5.08
CA LEU A 22 14.51 17.10 -3.93
C LEU A 22 13.16 17.29 -3.25
N ALA A 23 12.05 17.34 -4.02
CA ALA A 23 10.70 17.40 -3.46
C ALA A 23 10.38 16.13 -2.66
N GLY A 24 10.74 14.95 -3.17
CA GLY A 24 10.58 13.68 -2.46
C GLY A 24 11.36 13.64 -1.14
N ASP A 25 12.64 14.04 -1.16
CA ASP A 25 13.51 14.09 0.01
C ASP A 25 12.99 15.08 1.07
N ALA A 26 12.55 16.27 0.61
CA ALA A 26 11.98 17.28 1.50
C ALA A 26 10.67 16.81 2.14
N LEU A 27 9.78 16.16 1.38
CA LEU A 27 8.52 15.62 1.89
C LEU A 27 8.76 14.50 2.91
N GLN A 28 9.75 13.65 2.68
CA GLN A 28 10.11 12.61 3.65
C GLN A 28 10.64 13.23 4.95
N SER A 29 11.52 14.21 4.86
CA SER A 29 12.04 14.93 6.04
C SER A 29 10.92 15.64 6.79
N LEU A 30 10.01 16.30 6.07
CA LEU A 30 8.83 16.96 6.65
C LEU A 30 7.91 15.98 7.39
N ALA A 31 7.73 14.75 6.89
CA ALA A 31 6.92 13.74 7.56
C ALA A 31 7.48 13.40 8.96
N PHE A 32 8.80 13.28 9.11
CA PHE A 32 9.44 13.08 10.41
C PHE A 32 9.33 14.32 11.30
N ASP A 33 9.50 15.52 10.77
CA ASP A 33 9.37 16.78 11.52
C ASP A 33 7.94 16.93 12.09
N VAL A 34 6.92 16.71 11.29
CA VAL A 34 5.50 16.74 11.73
C VAL A 34 5.23 15.76 12.87
N LEU A 35 5.75 14.53 12.79
CA LEU A 35 5.58 13.54 13.85
C LEU A 35 6.37 13.92 15.11
N ALA A 36 7.58 14.46 14.97
CA ALA A 36 8.39 14.91 16.10
C ALA A 36 7.74 16.08 16.85
N ALA A 37 7.06 16.99 16.13
CA ALA A 37 6.38 18.16 16.68
C ALA A 37 4.92 17.85 17.15
N ALA A 38 4.42 16.62 16.95
CA ALA A 38 3.05 16.28 17.32
C ALA A 38 2.76 16.54 18.82
N PRO A 39 1.57 17.04 19.20
CA PRO A 39 1.18 17.34 20.59
C PRO A 39 0.83 16.06 21.36
N LEU A 40 1.80 15.15 21.44
CA LEU A 40 1.74 13.84 22.09
C LEU A 40 2.90 13.69 23.08
N ASP A 41 2.81 12.71 23.98
CA ASP A 41 3.92 12.40 24.87
C ASP A 41 5.16 11.89 24.08
N ALA A 42 6.33 11.96 24.70
CA ALA A 42 7.59 11.65 24.05
C ALA A 42 7.68 10.17 23.61
N GLU A 43 7.12 9.24 24.39
CA GLU A 43 7.12 7.82 24.09
C GLU A 43 6.30 7.52 22.82
N THR A 44 5.09 8.06 22.77
CA THR A 44 4.23 7.94 21.58
C THR A 44 4.90 8.53 20.34
N ARG A 45 5.50 9.74 20.43
CA ARG A 45 6.24 10.33 19.30
C ARG A 45 7.39 9.45 18.82
N VAL A 46 8.16 8.85 19.72
CA VAL A 46 9.24 7.92 19.35
C VAL A 46 8.68 6.69 18.64
N GLN A 47 7.56 6.13 19.11
CA GLN A 47 6.90 5.00 18.44
C GLN A 47 6.40 5.35 17.04
N LEU A 48 5.84 6.56 16.83
CA LEU A 48 5.42 7.04 15.52
C LEU A 48 6.61 7.18 14.56
N LEU A 49 7.69 7.83 15.00
CA LEU A 49 8.92 8.00 14.21
C LEU A 49 9.54 6.66 13.83
N ALA A 50 9.64 5.73 14.78
CA ALA A 50 10.14 4.38 14.51
C ALA A 50 9.25 3.60 13.53
N THR A 51 7.92 3.72 13.66
CA THR A 51 6.95 3.07 12.77
C THR A 51 7.10 3.59 11.34
N LEU A 52 7.19 4.92 11.16
CA LEU A 52 7.40 5.53 9.84
C LEU A 52 8.76 5.13 9.25
N ALA A 53 9.83 5.19 10.04
CA ALA A 53 11.18 4.86 9.58
C ALA A 53 11.30 3.41 9.08
N GLN A 54 10.71 2.46 9.83
CA GLN A 54 10.70 1.05 9.42
C GLN A 54 9.87 0.83 8.15
N ALA A 55 8.71 1.47 8.06
CA ALA A 55 7.79 1.29 6.93
C ALA A 55 8.28 1.96 5.64
N SER A 56 8.98 3.08 5.72
CA SER A 56 9.55 3.76 4.55
C SER A 56 10.94 3.23 4.14
N GLY A 57 11.70 2.69 5.09
CA GLY A 57 13.08 2.27 4.90
C GLY A 57 13.28 0.93 4.18
N ALA A 58 14.48 0.36 4.33
CA ALA A 58 14.90 -0.91 3.70
C ALA A 58 14.06 -2.13 4.15
N ALA A 59 13.51 -2.11 5.36
CA ALA A 59 12.61 -3.15 5.88
C ALA A 59 11.14 -2.94 5.46
N GLY A 60 10.85 -1.92 4.66
CA GLY A 60 9.54 -1.53 4.18
C GLY A 60 9.55 -1.14 2.71
N MET A 61 9.00 0.03 2.40
CA MET A 61 8.72 0.50 1.03
C MET A 61 9.98 0.53 0.14
N CYS A 62 11.11 1.07 0.61
CA CYS A 62 12.33 1.09 -0.19
C CYS A 62 12.83 -0.32 -0.52
N GLY A 63 12.80 -1.25 0.45
CA GLY A 63 13.14 -2.66 0.19
C GLY A 63 12.19 -3.34 -0.78
N GLY A 64 10.89 -3.05 -0.67
CA GLY A 64 9.88 -3.54 -1.61
C GLY A 64 10.10 -3.01 -3.03
N GLN A 65 10.44 -1.73 -3.17
CA GLN A 65 10.78 -1.12 -4.45
C GLN A 65 12.05 -1.74 -5.06
N ALA A 66 13.06 -2.01 -4.24
CA ALA A 66 14.27 -2.67 -4.70
C ALA A 66 13.99 -4.09 -5.22
N LEU A 67 13.10 -4.84 -4.56
CA LEU A 67 12.65 -6.16 -5.03
C LEU A 67 11.89 -6.04 -6.36
N ASP A 68 11.01 -5.07 -6.51
CA ASP A 68 10.26 -4.84 -7.74
C ASP A 68 11.20 -4.56 -8.93
N LEU A 69 12.19 -3.70 -8.75
CA LEU A 69 13.20 -3.40 -9.78
C LEU A 69 14.07 -4.61 -10.13
N ALA A 70 14.41 -5.44 -9.13
CA ALA A 70 15.27 -6.62 -9.34
C ALA A 70 14.59 -7.73 -10.13
N VAL A 71 13.26 -7.80 -10.16
CA VAL A 71 12.47 -8.87 -10.79
C VAL A 71 11.98 -8.50 -12.19
N THR A 72 12.19 -7.28 -12.65
CA THR A 72 11.75 -6.84 -13.99
C THR A 72 12.28 -7.80 -15.07
N GLY A 73 11.38 -8.53 -15.74
CA GLY A 73 11.71 -9.53 -16.76
C GLY A 73 12.12 -10.92 -16.24
N GLY A 74 11.97 -11.21 -14.95
CA GLY A 74 12.25 -12.50 -14.34
C GLY A 74 11.00 -13.25 -13.86
N GLU A 75 11.14 -14.56 -13.62
CA GLU A 75 10.09 -15.37 -12.99
C GLU A 75 10.01 -15.06 -11.49
N GLN A 76 8.81 -14.92 -10.97
CA GLN A 76 8.55 -14.72 -9.55
C GLN A 76 7.46 -15.68 -9.07
N SER A 77 7.69 -16.32 -7.94
CA SER A 77 6.67 -17.13 -7.27
C SER A 77 5.64 -16.25 -6.55
N LEU A 78 4.45 -16.79 -6.29
CA LEU A 78 3.41 -16.09 -5.54
C LEU A 78 3.90 -15.59 -4.15
N PRO A 79 4.64 -16.36 -3.33
CA PRO A 79 5.17 -15.84 -2.07
C PRO A 79 6.14 -14.67 -2.24
N GLN A 80 6.94 -14.63 -3.31
CA GLN A 80 7.82 -13.51 -3.61
C GLN A 80 7.03 -12.27 -4.02
N LEU A 81 6.02 -12.42 -4.87
CA LEU A 81 5.09 -11.35 -5.24
C LEU A 81 4.39 -10.77 -3.99
N GLN A 82 3.84 -11.63 -3.14
CA GLN A 82 3.20 -11.23 -1.89
C GLN A 82 4.14 -10.45 -0.98
N ARG A 83 5.38 -10.92 -0.83
CA ARG A 83 6.41 -10.22 -0.04
C ARG A 83 6.72 -8.83 -0.61
N MET A 84 6.91 -8.74 -1.91
CA MET A 84 7.19 -7.47 -2.58
C MET A 84 6.03 -6.48 -2.37
N HIS A 85 4.78 -6.89 -2.57
CA HIS A 85 3.60 -6.07 -2.32
C HIS A 85 3.44 -5.66 -0.86
N ALA A 86 3.67 -6.59 0.07
CA ALA A 86 3.60 -6.32 1.51
C ALA A 86 4.61 -5.25 1.95
N LEU A 87 5.79 -5.21 1.31
CA LEU A 87 6.82 -4.22 1.59
C LEU A 87 6.56 -2.91 0.83
N LYS A 88 6.43 -2.97 -0.50
CA LYS A 88 6.35 -1.78 -1.36
C LYS A 88 5.12 -0.92 -1.07
N THR A 89 3.98 -1.54 -0.84
CA THR A 89 2.69 -0.87 -0.62
C THR A 89 2.16 -1.09 0.79
N GLY A 90 2.12 -2.35 1.23
CA GLY A 90 1.50 -2.75 2.50
C GLY A 90 2.16 -2.12 3.72
N ALA A 91 3.48 -1.94 3.73
CA ALA A 91 4.21 -1.42 4.87
C ALA A 91 3.75 0.00 5.29
N LEU A 92 3.59 0.91 4.34
CA LEU A 92 3.12 2.28 4.62
C LEU A 92 1.63 2.32 4.96
N ILE A 93 0.79 1.48 4.33
CA ILE A 93 -0.63 1.36 4.70
C ILE A 93 -0.75 0.90 6.16
N ARG A 94 -0.04 -0.16 6.53
CA ARG A 94 -0.02 -0.66 7.90
C ARG A 94 0.51 0.37 8.89
N ALA A 95 1.59 1.08 8.53
CA ALA A 95 2.15 2.14 9.37
C ALA A 95 1.14 3.26 9.61
N ALA A 96 0.41 3.71 8.59
CA ALA A 96 -0.60 4.75 8.73
C ALA A 96 -1.71 4.34 9.73
N VAL A 97 -2.22 3.11 9.61
CA VAL A 97 -3.24 2.58 10.54
C VAL A 97 -2.67 2.43 11.95
N ARG A 98 -1.47 1.86 12.09
CA ARG A 98 -0.81 1.68 13.37
C ARG A 98 -0.53 3.01 14.07
N MET A 99 -0.01 4.00 13.35
CA MET A 99 0.24 5.34 13.91
C MET A 99 -1.05 6.01 14.39
N GLY A 100 -2.14 5.92 13.62
CA GLY A 100 -3.45 6.41 14.06
C GLY A 100 -3.93 5.71 15.34
N ALA A 101 -3.74 4.41 15.44
CA ALA A 101 -4.09 3.63 16.63
C ALA A 101 -3.23 4.00 17.84
N LEU A 102 -1.93 4.23 17.65
CA LEU A 102 -1.02 4.71 18.71
C LEU A 102 -1.46 6.09 19.23
N CYS A 103 -1.79 7.02 18.33
CA CYS A 103 -2.33 8.33 18.72
C CYS A 103 -3.62 8.24 19.54
N ALA A 104 -4.44 7.21 19.28
CA ALA A 104 -5.67 6.94 20.03
C ALA A 104 -5.47 6.14 21.32
N GLY A 105 -4.23 5.80 21.69
CA GLY A 105 -3.93 5.03 22.88
C GLY A 105 -4.38 3.57 22.80
N ALA A 106 -4.37 2.97 21.62
CA ALA A 106 -4.75 1.57 21.44
C ALA A 106 -3.82 0.63 22.20
N ASP A 107 -4.39 -0.35 22.89
CA ASP A 107 -3.63 -1.40 23.55
C ASP A 107 -2.99 -2.38 22.56
N ALA A 108 -2.11 -3.26 23.06
CA ALA A 108 -1.37 -4.21 22.23
C ALA A 108 -2.27 -5.14 21.40
N ARG A 109 -3.44 -5.56 21.97
CA ARG A 109 -4.40 -6.41 21.27
C ARG A 109 -5.05 -5.68 20.10
N ARG A 110 -5.48 -4.43 20.31
CA ARG A 110 -6.07 -3.60 19.25
C ARG A 110 -5.05 -3.28 18.16
N LEU A 111 -3.82 -2.95 18.53
CA LEU A 111 -2.73 -2.74 17.59
C LEU A 111 -2.50 -3.98 16.71
N GLN A 112 -2.49 -5.17 17.30
CA GLN A 112 -2.32 -6.42 16.55
C GLN A 112 -3.47 -6.66 15.56
N LEU A 113 -4.73 -6.46 15.97
CA LEU A 113 -5.89 -6.64 15.09
C LEU A 113 -5.91 -5.62 13.95
N LEU A 114 -5.55 -4.36 14.23
CA LEU A 114 -5.45 -3.32 13.22
C LEU A 114 -4.27 -3.55 12.26
N ASP A 115 -3.15 -4.10 12.73
CA ASP A 115 -2.04 -4.53 11.87
C ASP A 115 -2.45 -5.68 10.93
N GLN A 116 -3.24 -6.64 11.42
CA GLN A 116 -3.79 -7.72 10.59
C GLN A 116 -4.75 -7.17 9.52
N TRP A 117 -5.68 -6.31 9.93
CA TRP A 117 -6.60 -5.64 9.02
C TRP A 117 -5.85 -4.84 7.95
N ALA A 118 -4.87 -4.01 8.34
CA ALA A 118 -4.12 -3.18 7.43
C ALA A 118 -3.22 -3.99 6.47
N SER A 119 -2.72 -5.14 6.91
CA SER A 119 -1.96 -6.06 6.07
C SER A 119 -2.85 -6.68 4.99
N ALA A 120 -4.06 -7.09 5.35
CA ALA A 120 -5.06 -7.59 4.40
C ALA A 120 -5.50 -6.49 3.43
N LEU A 121 -5.72 -5.25 3.91
CA LEU A 121 -6.06 -4.11 3.07
C LEU A 121 -4.97 -3.82 2.04
N GLY A 122 -3.70 -3.79 2.45
CA GLY A 122 -2.58 -3.53 1.55
C GLY A 122 -2.45 -4.58 0.45
N LEU A 123 -2.68 -5.85 0.79
CA LEU A 123 -2.65 -6.94 -0.19
C LEU A 123 -3.89 -6.90 -1.10
N ALA A 124 -5.09 -6.67 -0.57
CA ALA A 124 -6.31 -6.47 -1.34
C ALA A 124 -6.16 -5.32 -2.35
N PHE A 125 -5.53 -4.22 -1.93
CA PHE A 125 -5.27 -3.07 -2.79
C PHE A 125 -4.45 -3.47 -4.03
N GLN A 126 -3.38 -4.24 -3.85
CA GLN A 126 -2.53 -4.69 -4.96
C GLN A 126 -3.21 -5.73 -5.83
N ILE A 127 -3.90 -6.73 -5.25
CA ILE A 127 -4.65 -7.72 -6.03
C ILE A 127 -5.70 -7.02 -6.89
N ARG A 128 -6.40 -6.03 -6.34
CA ARG A 128 -7.40 -5.28 -7.08
C ARG A 128 -6.78 -4.42 -8.19
N ASP A 129 -5.60 -3.84 -7.95
CA ASP A 129 -4.85 -3.08 -8.96
C ASP A 129 -4.45 -3.99 -10.14
N ASP A 130 -3.92 -5.18 -9.85
CA ASP A 130 -3.56 -6.19 -10.84
C ASP A 130 -4.78 -6.67 -11.65
N LEU A 131 -5.93 -6.86 -10.99
CA LEU A 131 -7.19 -7.23 -11.66
C LEU A 131 -7.68 -6.10 -12.58
N LEU A 132 -7.63 -4.85 -12.10
CA LEU A 132 -8.04 -3.69 -12.89
C LEU A 132 -7.17 -3.47 -14.12
N ASP A 133 -5.87 -3.77 -14.05
CA ASP A 133 -4.98 -3.65 -15.22
C ASP A 133 -5.38 -4.63 -16.36
N VAL A 134 -5.97 -5.77 -16.02
CA VAL A 134 -6.45 -6.78 -16.99
C VAL A 134 -7.91 -6.54 -17.39
N GLU A 135 -8.79 -6.14 -16.45
CA GLU A 135 -10.24 -6.03 -16.66
C GLU A 135 -10.69 -4.64 -17.09
N GLY A 136 -9.90 -3.60 -16.76
CA GLY A 136 -10.28 -2.21 -16.95
C GLY A 136 -10.11 -1.72 -18.37
N SER A 137 -10.93 -0.74 -18.75
CA SER A 137 -10.77 0.02 -19.99
C SER A 137 -9.86 1.23 -19.78
N ALA A 138 -9.17 1.69 -20.84
CA ALA A 138 -8.33 2.89 -20.77
C ALA A 138 -9.09 4.14 -20.26
N ALA A 139 -10.38 4.23 -20.55
CA ALA A 139 -11.24 5.34 -20.14
C ALA A 139 -11.54 5.31 -18.62
N GLU A 140 -11.63 4.12 -18.01
CA GLU A 140 -11.90 3.96 -16.57
C GLU A 140 -10.64 4.09 -15.72
N LEU A 141 -9.49 3.60 -16.23
CA LEU A 141 -8.23 3.56 -15.49
C LEU A 141 -7.46 4.90 -15.50
N GLY A 142 -7.74 5.79 -16.47
CA GLY A 142 -6.94 7.01 -16.67
C GLY A 142 -5.45 6.74 -17.02
N LYS A 143 -5.10 5.48 -17.31
CA LYS A 143 -3.79 4.99 -17.77
C LYS A 143 -3.98 3.91 -18.82
N THR A 144 -2.94 3.59 -19.59
CA THR A 144 -2.99 2.50 -20.58
C THR A 144 -3.09 1.16 -19.85
N PRO A 145 -4.13 0.33 -20.09
CA PRO A 145 -4.25 -1.01 -19.51
C PRO A 145 -3.21 -1.96 -20.13
N GLY A 146 -2.86 -3.04 -19.40
CA GLY A 146 -1.95 -4.07 -19.90
C GLY A 146 -0.46 -3.73 -19.82
N LYS A 147 -0.08 -2.59 -19.21
CA LYS A 147 1.33 -2.21 -19.04
C LYS A 147 2.14 -3.24 -18.25
N ASP A 148 1.56 -3.86 -17.24
CA ASP A 148 2.25 -4.85 -16.43
C ASP A 148 2.53 -6.13 -17.24
N ALA A 149 1.62 -6.53 -18.11
CA ALA A 149 1.82 -7.65 -19.03
C ALA A 149 2.88 -7.32 -20.11
N GLU A 150 2.88 -6.10 -20.68
CA GLU A 150 3.87 -5.64 -21.63
C GLU A 150 5.29 -5.58 -21.03
N GLN A 151 5.39 -5.25 -19.75
CA GLN A 151 6.65 -5.19 -19.01
C GLN A 151 7.08 -6.55 -18.45
N GLY A 152 6.30 -7.63 -18.67
CA GLY A 152 6.58 -8.96 -18.14
C GLY A 152 6.58 -9.01 -16.59
N LYS A 153 5.83 -8.12 -15.94
CA LYS A 153 5.72 -8.09 -14.48
C LYS A 153 4.84 -9.24 -14.00
N PRO A 154 5.27 -9.98 -12.98
CA PRO A 154 4.44 -10.98 -12.34
C PRO A 154 3.29 -10.30 -11.60
N THR A 155 2.05 -10.71 -11.91
CA THR A 155 0.81 -10.22 -11.29
C THR A 155 -0.01 -11.38 -10.76
N TYR A 156 -0.99 -11.11 -9.89
CA TYR A 156 -1.89 -12.14 -9.40
C TYR A 156 -2.65 -12.86 -10.53
N PRO A 157 -3.24 -12.16 -11.53
CA PRO A 157 -3.85 -12.82 -12.67
C PRO A 157 -2.89 -13.66 -13.51
N ALA A 158 -1.63 -13.23 -13.67
CA ALA A 158 -0.62 -13.98 -14.41
C ALA A 158 -0.24 -15.30 -13.71
N LEU A 159 -0.17 -15.29 -12.36
CA LEU A 159 0.24 -16.44 -11.57
C LEU A 159 -0.90 -17.41 -11.24
N LEU A 160 -2.12 -16.90 -11.02
CA LEU A 160 -3.28 -17.67 -10.51
C LEU A 160 -4.44 -17.76 -11.51
N GLY A 161 -4.37 -17.05 -12.63
CA GLY A 161 -5.54 -16.79 -13.47
C GLY A 161 -6.50 -15.78 -12.82
N LEU A 162 -7.48 -15.28 -13.60
CA LEU A 162 -8.44 -14.29 -13.11
C LEU A 162 -9.27 -14.80 -11.93
N GLU A 163 -9.77 -16.04 -12.00
CA GLU A 163 -10.57 -16.62 -10.91
C GLU A 163 -9.77 -16.83 -9.64
N GLY A 164 -8.49 -17.27 -9.74
CA GLY A 164 -7.60 -17.39 -8.60
C GLY A 164 -7.27 -16.03 -7.97
N ALA A 165 -7.08 -14.98 -8.78
CA ALA A 165 -6.85 -13.63 -8.29
C ALA A 165 -8.10 -13.06 -7.58
N ARG A 166 -9.32 -13.30 -8.11
CA ARG A 166 -10.58 -12.92 -7.46
C ARG A 166 -10.77 -13.64 -6.12
N ALA A 167 -10.54 -14.95 -6.08
CA ALA A 167 -10.59 -15.72 -4.84
C ALA A 167 -9.57 -15.22 -3.80
N ALA A 168 -8.37 -14.82 -4.23
CA ALA A 168 -7.37 -14.21 -3.35
C ALA A 168 -7.84 -12.85 -2.80
N LEU A 169 -8.51 -12.02 -3.61
CA LEU A 169 -9.10 -10.76 -3.17
C LEU A 169 -10.22 -10.98 -2.14
N ASP A 170 -11.11 -11.94 -2.40
CA ASP A 170 -12.20 -12.30 -1.47
C ASP A 170 -11.66 -12.80 -0.12
N ALA A 171 -10.58 -13.56 -0.14
CA ALA A 171 -9.90 -14.01 1.08
C ALA A 171 -9.37 -12.83 1.91
N GLN A 172 -8.84 -11.77 1.27
CA GLN A 172 -8.42 -10.56 1.99
C GLN A 172 -9.62 -9.78 2.53
N ALA A 173 -10.71 -9.68 1.78
CA ALA A 173 -11.95 -9.04 2.23
C ALA A 173 -12.51 -9.74 3.49
N HIS A 174 -12.48 -11.07 3.50
CA HIS A 174 -12.89 -11.85 4.67
C HIS A 174 -11.98 -11.62 5.88
N ALA A 175 -10.66 -11.65 5.68
CA ALA A 175 -9.69 -11.39 6.75
C ALA A 175 -9.85 -9.98 7.35
N MET A 176 -10.14 -8.95 6.53
CA MET A 176 -10.46 -7.61 7.03
C MET A 176 -11.72 -7.60 7.90
N THR A 177 -12.77 -8.29 7.46
CA THR A 177 -14.04 -8.38 8.21
C THR A 177 -13.85 -9.08 9.56
N GLU A 178 -13.12 -10.20 9.59
CA GLU A 178 -12.80 -10.94 10.82
C GLU A 178 -11.98 -10.10 11.80
N ALA A 179 -10.96 -9.38 11.31
CA ALA A 179 -10.13 -8.53 12.15
C ALA A 179 -10.96 -7.39 12.79
N LEU A 180 -11.87 -6.75 12.04
CA LEU A 180 -12.77 -5.74 12.59
C LEU A 180 -13.79 -6.32 13.58
N ALA A 181 -14.34 -7.49 13.31
CA ALA A 181 -15.24 -8.17 14.24
C ALA A 181 -14.54 -8.48 15.57
N ALA A 182 -13.28 -8.91 15.51
CA ALA A 182 -12.46 -9.22 16.70
C ALA A 182 -12.11 -7.99 17.57
N LEU A 183 -12.21 -6.75 17.03
CA LEU A 183 -12.04 -5.51 17.80
C LEU A 183 -13.11 -5.36 18.90
N GLY A 184 -14.27 -5.98 18.73
CA GLY A 184 -15.37 -5.93 19.69
C GLY A 184 -16.05 -4.56 19.81
N GLN A 185 -15.80 -3.66 18.87
CA GLN A 185 -16.43 -2.33 18.78
C GLN A 185 -16.63 -1.94 17.31
N PRO A 186 -17.64 -1.13 16.98
CA PRO A 186 -17.88 -0.68 15.61
C PRO A 186 -16.71 0.14 15.05
N ALA A 187 -16.30 -0.17 13.83
CA ALA A 187 -15.28 0.56 13.09
C ALA A 187 -15.77 0.90 11.65
N PRO A 188 -16.86 1.70 11.51
CA PRO A 188 -17.55 1.88 10.23
C PRO A 188 -16.67 2.51 9.16
N LEU A 189 -15.76 3.40 9.50
CA LEU A 189 -14.85 4.03 8.54
C LEU A 189 -13.83 3.03 7.98
N LEU A 190 -13.31 2.13 8.83
CA LEU A 190 -12.41 1.08 8.35
C LEU A 190 -13.16 0.05 7.50
N ALA A 191 -14.39 -0.32 7.86
CA ALA A 191 -15.24 -1.19 7.04
C ALA A 191 -15.51 -0.55 5.66
N ALA A 192 -15.92 0.72 5.63
CA ALA A 192 -16.15 1.43 4.38
C ALA A 192 -14.88 1.55 3.51
N LEU A 193 -13.70 1.74 4.12
CA LEU A 193 -12.43 1.76 3.39
C LEU A 193 -12.09 0.39 2.79
N ALA A 194 -12.35 -0.69 3.52
CA ALA A 194 -12.17 -2.06 3.01
C ALA A 194 -13.09 -2.32 1.80
N GLU A 195 -14.37 -1.99 1.91
CA GLU A 195 -15.35 -2.12 0.82
C GLU A 195 -14.92 -1.28 -0.41
N LEU A 196 -14.53 -0.03 -0.19
CA LEU A 196 -14.06 0.85 -1.26
C LEU A 196 -12.83 0.24 -1.97
N THR A 197 -11.88 -0.32 -1.22
CA THR A 197 -10.66 -0.92 -1.79
C THR A 197 -10.99 -2.14 -2.65
N VAL A 198 -11.88 -3.01 -2.20
CA VAL A 198 -12.28 -4.22 -2.92
C VAL A 198 -13.15 -3.90 -4.14
N ALA A 199 -14.07 -2.92 -4.02
CA ALA A 199 -15.07 -2.60 -5.03
C ALA A 199 -14.63 -1.52 -6.03
N ARG A 200 -13.47 -0.86 -5.85
CA ARG A 200 -13.03 0.23 -6.75
C ARG A 200 -12.94 -0.22 -8.20
N ARG A 201 -13.21 0.70 -9.12
CA ARG A 201 -13.18 0.50 -10.58
C ARG A 201 -12.07 1.27 -11.28
N SER A 202 -11.34 2.09 -10.51
CA SER A 202 -10.21 2.91 -10.99
C SER A 202 -9.22 3.17 -9.87
#